data_53cc5de74ebccc68ae4c487ebe2a755e
#
_entry.id   53cc5de74ebccc68ae4c487ebe2a755e
#
_cell.length_a   1.000
_cell.length_b   1.000
_cell.length_c   1.000
_cell.angle_alpha   90.00
_cell.angle_beta   90.00
_cell.angle_gamma   90.00
#
_symmetry.space_group_name_H-M   'P 1'
#
loop_
_entity.id
_entity.type
_entity.pdbx_description
1 polymer ?
#
loop_
_entity_poly.entity_id
_entity_poly.type
_entity_poly.pdbx_seq_one_letter_code
_entity_poly.pdbx_strand_id
1 'polypeptide(L)'
;MIKKIIAAVVIAAVIFALYYFIPFPKTIDFKLDGSNRNANGEAIAPCSVEFSGRMQRYLIKKENILEGTLQFSDGTQTYTYTFDTLVTPYRLRDLNYAYGYRYDEHNNSVSCKLYFTDDLSTFIVLDNGTAYCVSTLEESKFIKIYEVIAQVNSISK
;
A
#
# COMPACT_ATOMS: atom_id res chain seq x y z
N MET A 1 -12.35 -40.06 -29.90
CA MET A 1 -12.60 -39.67 -28.51
C MET A 1 -11.35 -39.06 -27.86
N ILE A 2 -10.21 -39.70 -27.86
CA ILE A 2 -8.94 -39.25 -27.25
C ILE A 2 -8.50 -37.84 -27.74
N LYS A 3 -8.53 -37.57 -29.06
CA LYS A 3 -8.16 -36.24 -29.61
C LYS A 3 -9.00 -35.09 -29.06
N LYS A 4 -10.30 -35.30 -28.79
CA LYS A 4 -11.17 -34.27 -28.20
C LYS A 4 -10.83 -34.02 -26.73
N ILE A 5 -10.45 -35.05 -26.00
CA ILE A 5 -10.02 -34.96 -24.59
C ILE A 5 -8.71 -34.15 -24.49
N ILE A 6 -7.74 -34.51 -25.37
CA ILE A 6 -6.44 -33.82 -25.41
C ILE A 6 -6.66 -32.32 -25.74
N ALA A 7 -7.49 -32.01 -26.73
CA ALA A 7 -7.80 -30.61 -27.07
C ALA A 7 -8.43 -29.85 -25.88
N ALA A 8 -9.36 -30.47 -25.16
CA ALA A 8 -9.99 -29.86 -24.00
C ALA A 8 -8.98 -29.58 -22.85
N VAL A 9 -8.06 -30.53 -22.61
CA VAL A 9 -7.00 -30.37 -21.59
C VAL A 9 -6.03 -29.23 -21.97
N VAL A 10 -5.64 -29.16 -23.24
CA VAL A 10 -4.76 -28.08 -23.73
C VAL A 10 -5.44 -26.72 -23.60
N ILE A 11 -6.71 -26.61 -23.98
CA ILE A 11 -7.47 -25.35 -23.84
C ILE A 11 -7.57 -24.96 -22.36
N ALA A 12 -7.89 -25.88 -21.48
CA ALA A 12 -7.97 -25.62 -20.04
C ALA A 12 -6.60 -25.16 -19.46
N ALA A 13 -5.50 -25.80 -19.89
CA ALA A 13 -4.15 -25.40 -19.48
C ALA A 13 -3.79 -23.99 -19.97
N VAL A 14 -4.14 -23.65 -21.19
CA VAL A 14 -3.91 -22.30 -21.74
C VAL A 14 -4.74 -21.25 -20.97
N ILE A 15 -6.03 -21.52 -20.73
CA ILE A 15 -6.88 -20.61 -19.94
C ILE A 15 -6.31 -20.42 -18.53
N PHE A 16 -5.90 -21.52 -17.87
CA PHE A 16 -5.29 -21.44 -16.55
C PHE A 16 -3.99 -20.63 -16.57
N ALA A 17 -3.13 -20.83 -17.58
CA ALA A 17 -1.90 -20.04 -17.74
C ALA A 17 -2.20 -18.53 -17.93
N LEU A 18 -3.19 -18.20 -18.75
CA LEU A 18 -3.62 -16.81 -18.95
C LEU A 18 -4.07 -16.16 -17.62
N TYR A 19 -4.92 -16.85 -16.85
CA TYR A 19 -5.36 -16.35 -15.55
C TYR A 19 -4.24 -16.25 -14.52
N TYR A 20 -3.20 -17.07 -14.65
CA TYR A 20 -2.06 -17.06 -13.73
C TYR A 20 -1.09 -15.91 -14.02
N PHE A 21 -0.82 -15.65 -15.31
CA PHE A 21 0.23 -14.71 -15.73
C PHE A 21 -0.27 -13.32 -16.11
N ILE A 22 -1.53 -13.17 -16.51
CA ILE A 22 -2.05 -11.88 -16.94
C ILE A 22 -2.56 -11.10 -15.71
N PRO A 23 -1.98 -9.93 -15.40
CA PRO A 23 -2.49 -9.06 -14.35
C PRO A 23 -3.77 -8.37 -14.80
N PHE A 24 -4.67 -8.13 -13.85
CA PHE A 24 -5.85 -7.29 -14.03
C PHE A 24 -5.57 -5.94 -13.36
N PRO A 25 -5.25 -4.90 -14.15
CA PRO A 25 -4.97 -3.59 -13.60
C PRO A 25 -6.26 -2.97 -13.05
N LYS A 26 -6.18 -2.46 -11.83
CA LYS A 26 -7.21 -1.62 -11.23
C LYS A 26 -6.61 -0.24 -11.02
N THR A 27 -7.18 0.77 -11.66
CA THR A 27 -6.84 2.17 -11.38
C THR A 27 -7.26 2.50 -9.95
N ILE A 28 -6.37 3.17 -9.23
CA ILE A 28 -6.58 3.64 -7.87
C ILE A 28 -6.27 5.12 -7.88
N ASP A 29 -7.32 5.92 -7.82
CA ASP A 29 -7.22 7.36 -7.61
C ASP A 29 -8.11 7.69 -6.42
N PHE A 30 -7.51 8.18 -5.35
CA PHE A 30 -8.27 8.57 -4.16
C PHE A 30 -7.58 9.71 -3.43
N LYS A 31 -8.38 10.44 -2.69
CA LYS A 31 -7.93 11.42 -1.72
C LYS A 31 -8.55 11.09 -0.37
N LEU A 32 -7.72 11.08 0.66
CA LEU A 32 -8.12 10.90 2.04
C LEU A 32 -7.72 12.14 2.83
N ASP A 33 -8.70 12.87 3.31
CA ASP A 33 -8.50 13.93 4.26
C ASP A 33 -8.70 13.40 5.68
N GLY A 34 -7.76 13.66 6.56
CA GLY A 34 -7.76 13.12 7.91
C GLY A 34 -6.89 13.95 8.84
N SER A 35 -6.38 13.29 9.86
CA SER A 35 -5.47 13.91 10.82
C SER A 35 -4.16 13.14 10.87
N ASN A 36 -3.05 13.85 10.88
CA ASN A 36 -1.79 13.27 11.31
C ASN A 36 -1.93 12.88 12.78
N ARG A 37 -1.51 11.65 13.12
CA ARG A 37 -1.66 11.11 14.46
C ARG A 37 -0.30 10.74 15.04
N ASN A 38 -0.12 11.00 16.34
CA ASN A 38 1.04 10.54 17.08
C ASN A 38 0.92 9.04 17.45
N ALA A 39 1.96 8.52 18.12
CA ALA A 39 2.00 7.15 18.58
C ALA A 39 0.88 6.77 19.57
N ASN A 40 0.31 7.75 20.26
CA ASN A 40 -0.80 7.57 21.19
C ASN A 40 -2.17 7.62 20.50
N GLY A 41 -2.20 7.83 19.17
CA GLY A 41 -3.43 7.94 18.40
C GLY A 41 -4.08 9.32 18.40
N GLU A 42 -3.51 10.28 19.13
CA GLU A 42 -4.03 11.65 19.20
C GLU A 42 -3.82 12.39 17.89
N ALA A 43 -4.83 13.14 17.45
CA ALA A 43 -4.73 13.98 16.27
C ALA A 43 -3.82 15.19 16.55
N ILE A 44 -2.76 15.36 15.74
CA ILE A 44 -1.80 16.45 15.88
C ILE A 44 -2.20 17.62 14.99
N ALA A 45 -2.46 17.36 13.71
CA ALA A 45 -2.74 18.35 12.70
C ALA A 45 -3.60 17.77 11.57
N PRO A 46 -4.37 18.60 10.86
CA PRO A 46 -5.03 18.18 9.62
C PRO A 46 -3.97 17.75 8.59
N CYS A 47 -4.26 16.70 7.86
CA CYS A 47 -3.41 16.26 6.77
C CYS A 47 -4.23 15.57 5.69
N SER A 48 -3.63 15.41 4.52
CA SER A 48 -4.25 14.69 3.41
C SER A 48 -3.27 13.75 2.74
N VAL A 49 -3.82 12.68 2.20
CA VAL A 49 -3.13 11.75 1.32
C VAL A 49 -3.86 11.68 0.01
N GLU A 50 -3.15 11.84 -1.08
CA GLU A 50 -3.65 11.62 -2.42
C GLU A 50 -2.79 10.56 -3.10
N PHE A 51 -3.43 9.53 -3.62
CA PHE A 51 -2.77 8.48 -4.39
C PHE A 51 -3.34 8.45 -5.80
N SER A 52 -2.44 8.44 -6.77
CA SER A 52 -2.77 8.27 -8.19
C SER A 52 -1.91 7.17 -8.78
N GLY A 53 -2.55 6.14 -9.31
CA GLY A 53 -1.82 5.01 -9.86
C GLY A 53 -2.69 3.81 -10.19
N ARG A 54 -2.07 2.63 -10.18
CA ARG A 54 -2.74 1.38 -10.46
C ARG A 54 -2.22 0.24 -9.58
N MET A 55 -3.09 -0.70 -9.29
CA MET A 55 -2.73 -1.96 -8.68
C MET A 55 -2.91 -3.08 -9.71
N GLN A 56 -1.83 -3.76 -10.04
CA GLN A 56 -1.87 -4.96 -10.86
C GLN A 56 -2.22 -6.14 -9.96
N ARG A 57 -3.38 -6.72 -10.19
CA ARG A 57 -3.87 -7.89 -9.44
C ARG A 57 -3.75 -9.14 -10.29
N TYR A 58 -3.27 -10.22 -9.70
CA TYR A 58 -3.25 -11.54 -10.31
C TYR A 58 -4.34 -12.40 -9.66
N LEU A 59 -5.12 -13.12 -10.45
CA LEU A 59 -6.23 -13.93 -9.91
C LEU A 59 -5.76 -15.10 -9.05
N ILE A 60 -4.61 -15.69 -9.39
CA ILE A 60 -4.11 -16.89 -8.74
C ILE A 60 -2.89 -16.57 -7.87
N LYS A 61 -2.01 -15.68 -8.31
CA LYS A 61 -0.93 -15.18 -7.47
C LYS A 61 -1.49 -14.24 -6.42
N LYS A 62 -1.09 -14.44 -5.17
CA LYS A 62 -1.45 -13.52 -4.07
C LYS A 62 -0.60 -12.24 -4.06
N GLU A 63 0.26 -12.08 -5.04
CA GLU A 63 1.15 -10.93 -5.19
C GLU A 63 0.47 -9.87 -6.04
N ASN A 64 0.29 -8.69 -5.48
CA ASN A 64 -0.17 -7.51 -6.22
C ASN A 64 1.02 -6.57 -6.40
N ILE A 65 1.04 -5.80 -7.49
CA ILE A 65 2.04 -4.76 -7.73
C ILE A 65 1.33 -3.42 -7.63
N LEU A 66 1.87 -2.53 -6.82
CA LEU A 66 1.42 -1.15 -6.69
C LEU A 66 2.35 -0.25 -7.50
N GLU A 67 1.78 0.46 -8.47
CA GLU A 67 2.48 1.43 -9.30
C GLU A 67 1.77 2.78 -9.18
N GLY A 68 2.50 3.84 -8.90
CA GLY A 68 1.91 5.16 -8.81
C GLY A 68 2.64 6.10 -7.86
N THR A 69 2.01 7.22 -7.58
CA THR A 69 2.52 8.26 -6.70
C THR A 69 1.55 8.51 -5.55
N LEU A 70 2.10 8.68 -4.36
CA LEU A 70 1.38 9.10 -3.17
C LEU A 70 1.91 10.46 -2.75
N GLN A 71 1.01 11.41 -2.64
CA GLN A 71 1.31 12.72 -2.06
C GLN A 71 0.76 12.77 -0.64
N PHE A 72 1.63 13.09 0.30
CA PHE A 72 1.27 13.34 1.68
C PHE A 72 1.46 14.82 1.98
N SER A 73 0.42 15.49 2.46
CA SER A 73 0.47 16.89 2.85
C SER A 73 0.06 17.06 4.30
N ASP A 74 0.90 17.71 5.09
CA ASP A 74 0.63 18.06 6.49
C ASP A 74 0.13 19.50 6.67
N GLY A 75 -0.22 20.16 5.57
CA GLY A 75 -0.66 21.56 5.55
C GLY A 75 0.49 22.58 5.45
N THR A 76 1.73 22.16 5.70
CA THR A 76 2.93 23.00 5.58
C THR A 76 3.85 22.54 4.46
N GLN A 77 3.97 21.22 4.30
CA GLN A 77 4.81 20.59 3.31
C GLN A 77 4.05 19.46 2.60
N THR A 78 4.48 19.19 1.38
CA THR A 78 3.97 18.05 0.60
C THR A 78 5.13 17.16 0.20
N TYR A 79 5.02 15.89 0.57
CA TYR A 79 5.98 14.85 0.23
C TYR A 79 5.39 13.98 -0.87
N THR A 80 6.16 13.71 -1.91
CA THR A 80 5.74 12.83 -3.00
C THR A 80 6.57 11.56 -2.98
N TYR A 81 5.89 10.42 -2.87
CA TYR A 81 6.48 9.08 -2.86
C TYR A 81 6.07 8.33 -4.12
N THR A 82 7.01 7.61 -4.70
CA THR A 82 6.79 6.77 -5.87
C THR A 82 6.82 5.30 -5.48
N PHE A 83 5.90 4.52 -6.03
CA PHE A 83 5.78 3.09 -5.82
C PHE A 83 5.81 2.37 -7.17
N ASP A 84 6.62 1.33 -7.24
CA ASP A 84 6.67 0.34 -8.32
C ASP A 84 7.15 -0.97 -7.67
N THR A 85 6.25 -1.61 -6.89
CA THR A 85 6.67 -2.67 -5.99
C THR A 85 5.55 -3.62 -5.63
N LEU A 86 5.93 -4.78 -5.11
CA LEU A 86 5.00 -5.77 -4.58
C LEU A 86 4.30 -5.26 -3.33
N VAL A 87 2.98 -5.46 -3.30
CA VAL A 87 2.16 -5.29 -2.11
C VAL A 87 2.16 -6.59 -1.35
N THR A 88 2.59 -6.54 -0.11
CA THR A 88 2.65 -7.70 0.76
C THR A 88 1.62 -7.58 1.88
N PRO A 89 0.74 -8.58 2.08
CA PRO A 89 -0.12 -8.63 3.26
C PRO A 89 0.71 -8.62 4.53
N TYR A 90 0.28 -7.85 5.51
CA TYR A 90 0.96 -7.73 6.78
C TYR A 90 0.33 -8.64 7.86
N ARG A 91 0.93 -8.67 9.04
CA ARG A 91 0.52 -9.56 10.15
C ARG A 91 -0.91 -9.37 10.64
N LEU A 92 -1.42 -8.15 10.54
CA LEU A 92 -2.82 -7.85 10.81
C LEU A 92 -3.65 -8.16 9.57
N ARG A 93 -4.83 -8.71 9.79
CA ARG A 93 -5.83 -8.85 8.74
C ARG A 93 -6.17 -7.46 8.21
N ASP A 94 -6.32 -7.37 6.90
CA ASP A 94 -6.68 -6.15 6.19
C ASP A 94 -5.62 -5.03 6.20
N LEU A 95 -4.38 -5.33 6.61
CA LEU A 95 -3.24 -4.44 6.51
C LEU A 95 -2.25 -4.93 5.46
N ASN A 96 -1.82 -4.04 4.61
CA ASN A 96 -0.82 -4.27 3.56
C ASN A 96 0.37 -3.34 3.73
N TYR A 97 1.49 -3.71 3.14
CA TYR A 97 2.61 -2.79 3.00
C TYR A 97 3.24 -2.87 1.62
N ALA A 98 3.84 -1.76 1.22
CA ALA A 98 4.58 -1.59 -0.03
C ALA A 98 5.84 -0.76 0.23
N TYR A 99 6.91 -1.04 -0.51
CA TYR A 99 8.10 -0.19 -0.50
C TYR A 99 7.99 0.86 -1.58
N GLY A 100 8.44 2.06 -1.26
CA GLY A 100 8.52 3.17 -2.20
C GLY A 100 9.76 3.99 -1.97
N TYR A 101 9.88 5.08 -2.70
CA TYR A 101 10.97 6.03 -2.58
C TYR A 101 10.50 7.45 -2.87
N ARG A 102 11.23 8.41 -2.36
CA ARG A 102 11.17 9.82 -2.76
C ARG A 102 12.57 10.33 -3.05
N TYR A 103 12.65 11.44 -3.68
CA TYR A 103 13.91 12.16 -3.84
C TYR A 103 14.00 13.27 -2.78
N ASP A 104 15.18 13.41 -2.18
CA ASP A 104 15.50 14.52 -1.30
C ASP A 104 15.89 15.79 -2.08
N GLU A 105 16.20 16.87 -1.37
CA GLU A 105 16.61 18.15 -1.97
C GLU A 105 17.91 18.04 -2.80
N HIS A 106 18.72 17.00 -2.56
CA HIS A 106 19.96 16.72 -3.27
C HIS A 106 19.77 15.68 -4.38
N ASN A 107 18.52 15.32 -4.70
CA ASN A 107 18.17 14.31 -5.69
C ASN A 107 18.67 12.89 -5.36
N ASN A 108 18.89 12.59 -4.07
CA ASN A 108 19.17 11.24 -3.62
C ASN A 108 17.85 10.50 -3.38
N SER A 109 17.82 9.22 -3.75
CA SER A 109 16.69 8.35 -3.49
C SER A 109 16.65 7.94 -2.01
N VAL A 110 15.56 8.27 -1.34
CA VAL A 110 15.27 7.87 0.05
C VAL A 110 14.16 6.85 0.04
N SER A 111 14.43 5.65 0.55
CA SER A 111 13.43 4.59 0.61
C SER A 111 12.41 4.85 1.72
N CYS A 112 11.17 4.49 1.46
CA CYS A 112 10.09 4.55 2.44
C CYS A 112 9.30 3.23 2.47
N LYS A 113 8.52 3.05 3.52
CA LYS A 113 7.51 2.00 3.64
C LYS A 113 6.14 2.61 3.78
N LEU A 114 5.20 2.16 2.98
CA LEU A 114 3.80 2.51 3.09
C LEU A 114 3.04 1.33 3.70
N TYR A 115 2.30 1.59 4.77
CA TYR A 115 1.29 0.67 5.31
C TYR A 115 -0.09 1.24 5.06
N PHE A 116 -1.02 0.41 4.61
CA PHE A 116 -2.37 0.84 4.31
C PHE A 116 -3.38 -0.28 4.54
N THR A 117 -4.59 0.08 4.91
CA THR A 117 -5.71 -0.86 5.08
C THR A 117 -6.38 -1.17 3.74
N ASP A 118 -7.01 -2.33 3.62
CA ASP A 118 -7.72 -2.77 2.40
C ASP A 118 -8.81 -1.79 1.97
N ASP A 119 -9.46 -1.15 2.93
CA ASP A 119 -10.50 -0.14 2.74
C ASP A 119 -9.95 1.28 2.51
N LEU A 120 -8.62 1.43 2.51
CA LEU A 120 -7.91 2.71 2.33
C LEU A 120 -8.27 3.77 3.40
N SER A 121 -8.70 3.35 4.59
CA SER A 121 -9.05 4.25 5.70
C SER A 121 -7.85 4.72 6.51
N THR A 122 -6.69 4.07 6.34
CA THR A 122 -5.46 4.39 7.08
C THR A 122 -4.25 4.23 6.19
N PHE A 123 -3.37 5.22 6.27
CA PHE A 123 -2.07 5.26 5.63
C PHE A 123 -1.00 5.65 6.65
N ILE A 124 0.07 4.89 6.70
CA ILE A 124 1.25 5.17 7.53
C ILE A 124 2.46 5.05 6.64
N VAL A 125 3.13 6.18 6.42
CA VAL A 125 4.38 6.24 5.66
C VAL A 125 5.54 6.32 6.66
N LEU A 126 6.44 5.36 6.60
CA LEU A 126 7.70 5.38 7.34
C LEU A 126 8.80 5.88 6.41
N ASP A 127 9.32 7.05 6.70
CA ASP A 127 10.36 7.72 5.95
C ASP A 127 11.49 8.13 6.90
N ASN A 128 12.67 7.55 6.72
CA ASN A 128 13.87 7.84 7.50
C ASN A 128 13.65 7.89 9.03
N GLY A 129 12.89 6.93 9.56
CA GLY A 129 12.58 6.83 10.99
C GLY A 129 11.41 7.71 11.46
N THR A 130 10.87 8.55 10.60
CA THR A 130 9.66 9.35 10.88
C THR A 130 8.42 8.63 10.37
N ALA A 131 7.37 8.61 11.17
CA ALA A 131 6.07 8.07 10.78
C ALA A 131 5.11 9.21 10.47
N TYR A 132 4.61 9.25 9.23
CA TYR A 132 3.54 10.15 8.79
C TYR A 132 2.25 9.33 8.71
N CYS A 133 1.25 9.72 9.50
CA CYS A 133 0.04 8.91 9.65
C CYS A 133 -1.19 9.70 9.26
N VAL A 134 -2.00 9.15 8.35
CA VAL A 134 -3.33 9.67 8.03
C VAL A 134 -4.34 8.56 8.27
N SER A 135 -5.36 8.83 9.07
CA SER A 135 -6.39 7.85 9.35
C SER A 135 -7.73 8.50 9.61
N THR A 136 -8.79 7.88 9.10
CA THR A 136 -10.19 8.17 9.44
C THR A 136 -10.74 7.19 10.48
N LEU A 137 -9.94 6.22 10.92
CA LEU A 137 -10.35 5.26 11.93
C LEU A 137 -10.50 5.89 13.30
N GLU A 138 -11.31 5.25 14.13
CA GLU A 138 -11.35 5.54 15.56
C GLU A 138 -9.96 5.33 16.18
N GLU A 139 -9.64 6.13 17.19
CA GLU A 139 -8.34 6.14 17.88
C GLU A 139 -7.91 4.74 18.34
N SER A 140 -8.81 3.99 18.97
CA SER A 140 -8.53 2.64 19.50
C SER A 140 -8.15 1.63 18.42
N LYS A 141 -8.70 1.76 17.22
CA LYS A 141 -8.35 0.91 16.06
C LYS A 141 -7.02 1.32 15.46
N PHE A 142 -6.79 2.63 15.34
CA PHE A 142 -5.54 3.17 14.84
C PHE A 142 -4.35 2.75 15.73
N ILE A 143 -4.46 2.89 17.06
CA ILE A 143 -3.41 2.51 18.01
C ILE A 143 -2.99 1.05 17.81
N LYS A 144 -3.93 0.12 17.66
CA LYS A 144 -3.59 -1.30 17.42
C LYS A 144 -2.79 -1.52 16.15
N ILE A 145 -3.12 -0.81 15.07
CA ILE A 145 -2.37 -0.88 13.80
C ILE A 145 -0.99 -0.30 14.00
N TYR A 146 -0.89 0.89 14.60
CA TYR A 146 0.37 1.58 14.83
C TYR A 146 1.33 0.77 15.72
N GLU A 147 0.85 0.19 16.82
CA GLU A 147 1.66 -0.63 17.73
C GLU A 147 2.30 -1.83 17.02
N VAL A 148 1.55 -2.52 16.17
CA VAL A 148 2.10 -3.65 15.39
C VAL A 148 3.18 -3.18 14.42
N ILE A 149 2.97 -2.05 13.76
CA ILE A 149 3.96 -1.47 12.85
C ILE A 149 5.20 -1.01 13.62
N ALA A 150 5.02 -0.32 14.74
CA ALA A 150 6.09 0.20 15.57
C ALA A 150 6.98 -0.92 16.15
N GLN A 151 6.40 -2.01 16.63
CA GLN A 151 7.14 -3.16 17.15
C GLN A 151 8.11 -3.77 16.13
N VAL A 152 7.70 -3.84 14.87
CA VAL A 152 8.51 -4.48 13.81
C VAL A 152 9.57 -3.53 13.25
N ASN A 153 9.29 -2.23 13.22
CA ASN A 153 10.19 -1.26 12.62
C ASN A 153 11.06 -0.51 13.64
N SER A 154 11.03 -0.92 14.93
CA SER A 154 11.80 -0.28 16.02
C SER A 154 11.56 1.23 16.09
N ILE A 155 10.34 1.67 15.81
CA ILE A 155 9.95 3.07 15.91
C ILE A 155 9.78 3.37 17.41
N SER A 156 10.44 4.41 17.91
CA SER A 156 10.21 4.89 19.27
C SER A 156 8.79 5.47 19.40
N LYS A 157 8.17 5.14 20.53
CA LYS A 157 6.87 5.70 20.91
C LYS A 157 6.98 7.16 21.31
#